data_cd1db899d0b11747828a9c9a832cc669
#
_entry.id   cd1db899d0b11747828a9c9a832cc669
#
_cell.length_a   1.000
_cell.length_b   1.000
_cell.length_c   1.000
_cell.angle_alpha   90.00
_cell.angle_beta   90.00
_cell.angle_gamma   90.00
#
_symmetry.space_group_name_H-M   'P 1'
#
loop_
_entity.id
_entity.type
_entity.pdbx_description
1 polymer ?
#
loop_
_entity_poly.entity_id
_entity_poly.type
_entity_poly.pdbx_seq_one_letter_code
_entity_poly.pdbx_strand_id
1 'polypeptide(L)' 'MSLRTALRHLQRGEWDKAHGIVQDDEDSPLACWAHGIVHLQEGDVDNARYWFSRAGRPFSTDVPAELEALAAAIAEA' A
#
# COMPACT_ATOMS: atom_id res chain seq x y z
N MET A 1 -8.76 -6.46 -10.65
CA MET A 1 -9.36 -6.02 -9.40
C MET A 1 -8.93 -4.61 -9.09
N SER A 2 -9.68 -3.91 -8.25
CA SER A 2 -9.43 -2.49 -8.04
C SER A 2 -8.52 -2.23 -6.86
N LEU A 3 -7.90 -1.05 -6.86
CA LEU A 3 -7.09 -0.58 -5.74
C LEU A 3 -7.94 -0.43 -4.46
N ARG A 4 -9.23 -0.10 -4.61
CA ARG A 4 -10.14 -0.04 -3.46
C ARG A 4 -10.29 -1.41 -2.78
N THR A 5 -10.30 -2.48 -3.57
CA THR A 5 -10.35 -3.84 -3.03
C THR A 5 -9.07 -4.15 -2.26
N ALA A 6 -7.91 -3.75 -2.81
CA ALA A 6 -6.63 -3.90 -2.10
C ALA A 6 -6.65 -3.14 -0.77
N LEU A 7 -7.16 -1.91 -0.77
CA LEU A 7 -7.29 -1.12 0.46
C LEU A 7 -8.12 -1.83 1.52
N ARG A 8 -9.25 -2.43 1.12
CA ARG A 8 -10.11 -3.17 2.06
C ARG A 8 -9.37 -4.35 2.67
N HIS A 9 -8.60 -5.08 1.89
CA HIS A 9 -7.79 -6.17 2.41
C HIS A 9 -6.75 -5.66 3.40
N LEU A 10 -6.07 -4.56 3.09
CA LEU A 10 -5.09 -3.97 4.00
C LEU A 10 -5.73 -3.50 5.31
N GLN A 11 -6.93 -2.93 5.25
CA GLN A 11 -7.67 -2.51 6.44
C GLN A 11 -8.02 -3.69 7.36
N ARG A 12 -8.05 -4.90 6.83
CA ARG A 12 -8.31 -6.13 7.57
C ARG A 12 -7.04 -6.89 7.92
N GLY A 13 -5.88 -6.37 7.57
CA GLY A 13 -4.61 -7.06 7.77
C GLY A 13 -4.38 -8.22 6.81
N GLU A 14 -5.14 -8.29 5.73
CA GLU A 14 -5.03 -9.35 4.72
C GLU A 14 -4.02 -8.92 3.64
N TRP A 15 -2.78 -8.71 4.05
CA TRP A 15 -1.75 -8.18 3.16
C TRP A 15 -1.43 -9.10 1.99
N ASP A 16 -1.55 -10.41 2.15
CA ASP A 16 -1.31 -11.37 1.08
C ASP A 16 -2.30 -11.19 -0.08
N LYS A 17 -3.57 -10.96 0.23
CA LYS A 17 -4.60 -10.72 -0.78
C LYS A 17 -4.39 -9.36 -1.46
N ALA A 18 -4.05 -8.34 -0.68
CA ALA A 18 -3.75 -7.02 -1.23
C ALA A 18 -2.53 -7.09 -2.15
N HIS A 19 -1.50 -7.85 -1.78
CA HIS A 19 -0.30 -8.03 -2.60
C HIS A 19 -0.64 -8.59 -3.98
N GLY A 20 -1.51 -9.58 -4.04
CA GLY A 20 -1.95 -10.17 -5.31
C GLY A 20 -2.61 -9.17 -6.25
N ILE A 21 -3.19 -8.10 -5.70
CA ILE A 21 -3.83 -7.06 -6.50
C ILE A 21 -2.80 -6.02 -7.00
N VAL A 22 -1.87 -5.60 -6.14
CA VAL A 22 -0.98 -4.48 -6.46
C VAL A 22 0.33 -4.89 -7.13
N GLN A 23 0.72 -6.16 -7.05
CA GLN A 23 2.03 -6.61 -7.55
C GLN A 23 2.23 -6.40 -9.04
N ASP A 24 1.15 -6.37 -9.82
CA ASP A 24 1.22 -6.22 -11.27
C ASP A 24 1.21 -4.76 -11.72
N ASP A 25 1.00 -3.82 -10.81
CA ASP A 25 0.95 -2.40 -11.15
C ASP A 25 2.09 -1.67 -10.44
N GLU A 26 3.23 -1.57 -11.14
CA GLU A 26 4.43 -0.91 -10.63
C GLU A 26 4.52 0.56 -11.06
N ASP A 27 3.60 1.02 -11.88
CA ASP A 27 3.65 2.39 -12.43
C ASP A 27 2.75 3.38 -11.68
N SER A 28 1.67 2.91 -11.08
CA SER A 28 0.74 3.77 -10.34
C SER A 28 1.33 4.13 -8.96
N PRO A 29 1.50 5.43 -8.65
CA PRO A 29 1.97 5.83 -7.31
C PRO A 29 1.09 5.31 -6.19
N LEU A 30 -0.23 5.30 -6.36
CA LEU A 30 -1.15 4.77 -5.34
C LEU A 30 -0.97 3.26 -5.14
N ALA A 31 -0.79 2.51 -6.24
CA ALA A 31 -0.54 1.07 -6.14
C ALA A 31 0.81 0.78 -5.48
N CYS A 32 1.85 1.56 -5.80
CA CYS A 32 3.16 1.43 -5.16
C CYS A 32 3.07 1.73 -3.66
N TRP A 33 2.29 2.74 -3.29
CA TRP A 33 2.08 3.09 -1.89
C TRP A 33 1.38 1.94 -1.14
N ALA A 34 0.29 1.42 -1.72
CA ALA A 34 -0.39 0.25 -1.15
C ALA A 34 0.56 -0.95 -1.04
N HIS A 35 1.41 -1.16 -2.04
CA HIS A 35 2.41 -2.22 -2.05
C HIS A 35 3.40 -2.06 -0.88
N GLY A 36 3.80 -0.81 -0.59
CA GLY A 36 4.64 -0.52 0.57
C GLY A 36 3.96 -0.89 1.88
N ILE A 37 2.65 -0.59 2.00
CA ILE A 37 1.90 -0.94 3.20
C ILE A 37 1.76 -2.46 3.34
N VAL A 38 1.60 -3.18 2.24
CA VAL A 38 1.62 -4.66 2.25
C VAL A 38 2.86 -5.15 2.96
N HIS A 39 4.02 -4.65 2.58
CA HIS A 39 5.28 -5.12 3.15
C HIS A 39 5.46 -4.67 4.61
N LEU A 40 4.90 -3.53 5.01
CA LEU A 40 4.87 -3.15 6.43
C LEU A 40 4.08 -4.16 7.26
N GLN A 41 2.92 -4.58 6.78
CA GLN A 41 2.09 -5.57 7.48
C GLN A 41 2.75 -6.94 7.51
N GLU A 42 3.47 -7.29 6.45
CA GLU A 42 4.23 -8.52 6.35
C GLU A 42 5.44 -8.53 7.30
N GLY A 43 5.92 -7.37 7.68
CA GLY A 43 7.12 -7.23 8.50
C GLY A 43 8.40 -7.09 7.70
N ASP A 44 8.32 -6.83 6.40
CA ASP A 44 9.47 -6.65 5.52
C ASP A 44 9.73 -5.15 5.30
N VAL A 45 10.43 -4.55 6.25
CA VAL A 45 10.65 -3.09 6.26
C VAL A 45 11.47 -2.61 5.07
N ASP A 46 12.49 -3.35 4.66
CA ASP A 46 13.34 -2.94 3.53
C ASP A 46 12.54 -2.88 2.23
N ASN A 47 11.69 -3.88 2.00
CA ASN A 47 10.83 -3.91 0.82
C ASN A 47 9.77 -2.81 0.88
N ALA A 48 9.23 -2.55 2.06
CA ALA A 48 8.29 -1.45 2.26
C ALA A 48 8.93 -0.12 1.89
N ARG A 49 10.16 0.11 2.33
CA ARG A 49 10.91 1.33 2.05
C ARG A 49 11.10 1.54 0.54
N TYR A 50 11.40 0.46 -0.17
CA TYR A 50 11.55 0.51 -1.63
C TYR A 50 10.25 1.00 -2.31
N TRP A 51 9.12 0.43 -1.93
CA TRP A 51 7.85 0.77 -2.56
C TRP A 51 7.34 2.16 -2.19
N PHE A 52 7.58 2.61 -0.95
CA PHE A 52 7.30 4.00 -0.57
C PHE A 52 8.10 4.97 -1.43
N SER A 53 9.37 4.66 -1.68
CA SER A 53 10.22 5.47 -2.55
C SER A 53 9.65 5.52 -3.98
N ARG A 54 9.23 4.37 -4.52
CA ARG A 54 8.60 4.30 -5.84
C ARG A 54 7.31 5.12 -5.91
N ALA A 55 6.59 5.20 -4.81
CA ALA A 55 5.37 5.97 -4.73
C ALA A 55 5.61 7.47 -4.60
N GLY A 56 6.84 7.88 -4.36
CA GLY A 56 7.17 9.28 -4.09
C GLY A 56 6.66 9.73 -2.73
N ARG A 57 6.52 8.80 -1.78
CA ARG A 57 5.97 9.10 -0.46
C ARG A 57 7.05 8.94 0.62
N PRO A 58 7.11 9.87 1.59
CA PRO A 58 8.04 9.73 2.71
C PRO A 58 7.77 8.43 3.46
N PHE A 59 8.84 7.72 3.82
CA PHE A 59 8.70 6.44 4.51
C PHE A 59 8.11 6.62 5.90
N SER A 60 7.16 5.75 6.27
CA SER A 60 6.55 5.73 7.60
C SER A 60 6.18 4.29 7.93
N THR A 61 6.30 3.94 9.21
CA THR A 61 5.87 2.62 9.71
C THR A 61 4.52 2.69 10.41
N ASP A 62 3.87 3.85 10.43
CA ASP A 62 2.57 4.04 11.08
C ASP A 62 1.47 3.54 10.14
N VAL A 63 1.21 2.24 10.17
CA VAL A 63 0.24 1.59 9.29
C VAL A 63 -1.16 2.21 9.39
N PRO A 64 -1.73 2.42 10.59
CA PRO A 64 -3.06 3.03 10.67
C PRO A 64 -3.12 4.41 10.00
N ALA A 65 -2.14 5.26 10.23
CA ALA A 65 -2.10 6.59 9.62
C ALA A 65 -1.91 6.50 8.11
N GLU A 66 -1.07 5.58 7.62
CA GLU A 66 -0.85 5.39 6.19
C GLU A 66 -2.11 4.85 5.49
N LEU A 67 -2.84 3.95 6.13
CA LEU A 67 -4.09 3.45 5.56
C LEU A 67 -5.14 4.55 5.46
N GLU A 68 -5.23 5.40 6.47
CA GLU A 68 -6.16 6.54 6.45
C GLU A 68 -5.81 7.50 5.32
N ALA A 69 -4.53 7.83 5.17
CA ALA A 69 -4.06 8.73 4.11
C ALA A 69 -4.27 8.12 2.73
N LEU A 70 -3.99 6.83 2.58
CA LEU A 70 -4.20 6.11 1.31
C LEU A 70 -5.69 6.09 0.94
N ALA A 71 -6.57 5.83 1.90
CA ALA A 71 -8.00 5.83 1.67
C ALA A 71 -8.48 7.18 1.15
N ALA A 72 -8.00 8.27 1.74
CA ALA A 72 -8.32 9.63 1.29
C ALA A 72 -7.82 9.88 -0.13
N ALA A 73 -6.59 9.48 -0.43
CA ALA A 73 -6.00 9.66 -1.76
C ALA A 73 -6.77 8.88 -2.83
N ILE A 74 -7.18 7.65 -2.53
CA ILE A 74 -7.97 6.82 -3.46
C ILE A 74 -9.34 7.47 -3.71
N ALA A 75 -9.96 8.02 -2.68
CA ALA A 75 -11.26 8.67 -2.82
C ALA A 75 -11.21 9.90 -3.72
N GLU A 76 -10.05 10.56 -3.80
CA GLU A 76 -9.87 11.76 -4.63
C GLU A 76 -9.43 11.43 -6.07
N ALA A 77 -9.01 10.22 -6.31
CA ALA A 77 -8.48 9.81 -7.62
C ALA A 77 -9.58 9.63 -8.69
#